data_536280ece2570e8342f1ae7db7db7392
#
_entry.id   536280ece2570e8342f1ae7db7db7392
#
_cell.length_a   1.000
_cell.length_b   1.000
_cell.length_c   1.000
_cell.angle_alpha   90.00
_cell.angle_beta   90.00
_cell.angle_gamma   90.00
#
_symmetry.space_group_name_H-M   'P 1'
#
loop_
_entity.id
_entity.type
_entity.pdbx_description
1 polymer ?
#
loop_
_entity_poly.entity_id
_entity_poly.type
_entity_poly.pdbx_seq_one_letter_code
_entity_poly.pdbx_strand_id
1 'polypeptide(L)'
;MILIADSGSTKVDWAYLTSDGSVERFKTTGINPAHLGGERITEILSGEVLPMAPKVDDIYFFGAGIVGEEMNLLLQRCFSAVWPEAKAELYSDVMASGLSLFGKGRGIACIMGTGSNSCLYDDGKILAKVNAGGFILGDEGSGAWIGKHLLMDYVKGIMPADLLREFEAEYELSYPKVVSKVYKEERPAAYLASLN
;
A
#
# COMPACT_ATOMS: atom_id res chain seq x y z
N MET A 1 1.18 24.69 6.00
CA MET A 1 1.91 23.43 6.30
C MET A 1 1.35 22.33 5.43
N ILE A 2 2.22 21.47 4.89
CA ILE A 2 1.82 20.45 3.92
C ILE A 2 2.10 19.08 4.51
N LEU A 3 1.13 18.18 4.40
CA LEU A 3 1.25 16.77 4.79
C LEU A 3 1.18 15.90 3.54
N ILE A 4 2.19 15.07 3.31
CA ILE A 4 2.29 14.16 2.18
C ILE A 4 2.33 12.73 2.70
N ALA A 5 1.56 11.83 2.09
CA ALA A 5 1.49 10.42 2.45
C ALA A 5 1.74 9.52 1.25
N ASP A 6 2.60 8.50 1.45
CA ASP A 6 2.67 7.30 0.60
C ASP A 6 2.14 6.12 1.41
N SER A 7 0.93 5.66 1.04
CA SER A 7 0.14 4.74 1.86
C SER A 7 -0.01 3.37 1.19
N GLY A 8 0.66 2.40 1.78
CA GLY A 8 0.43 0.99 1.52
C GLY A 8 -0.57 0.35 2.48
N SER A 9 -0.87 -0.94 2.27
CA SER A 9 -1.76 -1.71 3.16
C SER A 9 -1.13 -2.01 4.54
N THR A 10 0.20 -1.95 4.65
CA THR A 10 0.92 -2.32 5.88
C THR A 10 1.36 -1.12 6.67
N LYS A 11 1.85 -0.08 6.00
CA LYS A 11 2.37 1.16 6.60
C LYS A 11 2.06 2.35 5.71
N VAL A 12 2.08 3.54 6.31
CA VAL A 12 2.14 4.82 5.61
C VAL A 12 3.45 5.49 5.96
N ASP A 13 4.17 5.96 4.95
CA ASP A 13 5.30 6.85 5.09
C ASP A 13 4.80 8.30 4.91
N TRP A 14 5.01 9.14 5.93
CA TRP A 14 4.57 10.53 5.96
C TRP A 14 5.74 11.50 5.84
N ALA A 15 5.51 12.62 5.18
CA ALA A 15 6.38 13.78 5.19
C ALA A 15 5.54 15.03 5.54
N TYR A 16 5.92 15.71 6.61
CA TYR A 16 5.26 16.92 7.09
C TYR A 16 6.19 18.11 6.87
N LEU A 17 5.79 19.00 5.97
CA LEU A 17 6.49 20.26 5.67
C LEU A 17 5.92 21.36 6.56
N THR A 18 6.73 21.84 7.49
CA THR A 18 6.38 22.88 8.44
C THR A 18 6.52 24.28 7.86
N SER A 19 6.04 25.31 8.58
CA SER A 19 6.06 26.69 8.10
C SER A 19 7.46 27.31 8.00
N ASP A 20 8.44 26.76 8.70
CA ASP A 20 9.86 27.18 8.61
C ASP A 20 10.62 26.48 7.47
N GLY A 21 9.94 25.62 6.70
CA GLY A 21 10.52 24.87 5.59
C GLY A 21 11.22 23.58 5.97
N SER A 22 11.16 23.17 7.24
CA SER A 22 11.69 21.86 7.66
C SER A 22 10.75 20.73 7.22
N VAL A 23 11.32 19.53 7.04
CA VAL A 23 10.57 18.33 6.67
C VAL A 23 10.75 17.27 7.73
N GLU A 24 9.70 16.98 8.45
CA GLU A 24 9.64 15.88 9.40
C GLU A 24 9.10 14.62 8.72
N ARG A 25 9.70 13.46 9.02
CA ARG A 25 9.30 12.17 8.46
C ARG A 25 8.96 11.19 9.57
N PHE A 26 7.83 10.52 9.41
CA PHE A 26 7.37 9.51 10.35
C PHE A 26 6.57 8.42 9.64
N LYS A 27 6.27 7.35 10.36
CA LYS A 27 5.50 6.21 9.85
C LYS A 27 4.35 5.90 10.76
N THR A 28 3.27 5.40 10.17
CA THR A 28 2.09 4.93 10.90
C THR A 28 1.58 3.61 10.35
N THR A 29 0.56 3.08 10.98
CA THR A 29 -0.25 1.96 10.46
C THR A 29 -0.75 2.26 9.06
N GLY A 30 -0.74 1.25 8.16
CA GLY A 30 -1.20 1.37 6.78
C GLY A 30 -2.66 1.78 6.67
N ILE A 31 -2.96 2.64 5.71
CA ILE A 31 -4.32 3.11 5.40
C ILE A 31 -4.67 2.67 3.99
N ASN A 32 -5.48 1.62 3.87
CA ASN A 32 -6.02 1.17 2.60
C ASN A 32 -7.55 1.16 2.70
N PRO A 33 -8.25 2.11 2.04
CA PRO A 33 -9.71 2.25 2.17
C PRO A 33 -10.49 1.07 1.57
N ALA A 34 -9.88 0.23 0.74
CA ALA A 34 -10.49 -1.01 0.26
C ALA A 34 -10.62 -2.08 1.36
N HIS A 35 -9.86 -1.95 2.46
CA HIS A 35 -9.82 -2.92 3.55
C HIS A 35 -10.20 -2.33 4.92
N LEU A 36 -10.15 -1.01 5.07
CA LEU A 36 -10.41 -0.33 6.34
C LEU A 36 -11.66 0.53 6.24
N GLY A 37 -12.54 0.42 7.22
CA GLY A 37 -13.67 1.32 7.40
C GLY A 37 -13.25 2.71 7.90
N GLY A 38 -14.13 3.71 7.72
CA GLY A 38 -13.86 5.11 8.05
C GLY A 38 -13.52 5.34 9.53
N GLU A 39 -14.16 4.63 10.46
CA GLU A 39 -13.87 4.72 11.90
C GLU A 39 -12.40 4.36 12.16
N ARG A 40 -11.93 3.23 11.62
CA ARG A 40 -10.55 2.79 11.81
C ARG A 40 -9.53 3.74 11.18
N ILE A 41 -9.83 4.27 9.99
CA ILE A 41 -8.98 5.28 9.34
C ILE A 41 -8.91 6.54 10.20
N THR A 42 -10.04 7.02 10.71
CA THR A 42 -10.08 8.23 11.57
C THR A 42 -9.33 8.00 12.89
N GLU A 43 -9.41 6.82 13.50
CA GLU A 43 -8.62 6.46 14.68
C GLU A 43 -7.10 6.54 14.39
N ILE A 44 -6.64 5.99 13.27
CA ILE A 44 -5.23 6.06 12.87
C ILE A 44 -4.81 7.52 12.68
N LEU A 45 -5.60 8.30 11.93
CA LEU A 45 -5.30 9.71 11.67
C LEU A 45 -5.24 10.53 12.96
N SER A 46 -6.20 10.38 13.86
CA SER A 46 -6.27 11.14 15.11
C SER A 46 -5.25 10.67 16.17
N GLY A 47 -4.98 9.37 16.22
CA GLY A 47 -4.09 8.79 17.24
C GLY A 47 -2.62 8.78 16.86
N GLU A 48 -2.31 8.55 15.58
CA GLU A 48 -0.93 8.35 15.14
C GLU A 48 -0.41 9.54 14.31
N VAL A 49 -1.25 10.23 13.52
CA VAL A 49 -0.80 11.29 12.60
C VAL A 49 -0.97 12.68 13.20
N LEU A 50 -2.13 12.98 13.78
CA LEU A 50 -2.42 14.30 14.37
C LEU A 50 -1.38 14.76 15.41
N PRO A 51 -0.85 13.90 16.30
CA PRO A 51 0.19 14.30 17.26
C PRO A 51 1.50 14.75 16.57
N MET A 52 1.79 14.22 15.38
CA MET A 52 3.00 14.53 14.60
C MET A 52 2.79 15.70 13.63
N ALA A 53 1.55 15.92 13.18
CA ALA A 53 1.17 16.98 12.25
C ALA A 53 -0.10 17.70 12.73
N PRO A 54 -0.01 18.51 13.84
CA PRO A 54 -1.17 19.09 14.49
C PRO A 54 -1.85 20.21 13.69
N LYS A 55 -1.14 20.82 12.74
CA LYS A 55 -1.66 21.87 11.87
C LYS A 55 -1.31 21.55 10.43
N VAL A 56 -2.31 21.38 9.58
CA VAL A 56 -2.14 21.07 8.17
C VAL A 56 -3.06 21.97 7.35
N ASP A 57 -2.54 22.58 6.29
CA ASP A 57 -3.30 23.39 5.34
C ASP A 57 -3.65 22.55 4.10
N ASP A 58 -2.67 21.79 3.58
CA ASP A 58 -2.84 20.94 2.41
C ASP A 58 -2.38 19.51 2.72
N ILE A 59 -3.14 18.52 2.26
CA ILE A 59 -2.86 17.11 2.38
C ILE A 59 -2.78 16.50 0.98
N TYR A 60 -1.66 15.85 0.66
CA TYR A 60 -1.48 15.04 -0.55
C TYR A 60 -1.34 13.59 -0.15
N PHE A 61 -2.39 12.83 -0.34
CA PHE A 61 -2.41 11.41 0.04
C PHE A 61 -2.39 10.52 -1.20
N PHE A 62 -1.33 9.75 -1.33
CA PHE A 62 -1.14 8.75 -2.37
C PHE A 62 -1.31 7.37 -1.75
N GLY A 63 -2.31 6.61 -2.17
CA GLY A 63 -2.62 5.36 -1.49
C GLY A 63 -3.05 4.22 -2.40
N ALA A 64 -2.65 3.01 -1.99
CA ALA A 64 -3.24 1.79 -2.52
C ALA A 64 -4.73 1.71 -2.16
N GLY A 65 -5.53 1.07 -3.02
CA GLY A 65 -6.95 0.84 -2.76
C GLY A 65 -7.86 2.05 -3.00
N ILE A 66 -7.33 3.18 -3.48
CA ILE A 66 -8.17 4.31 -3.91
C ILE A 66 -8.75 4.00 -5.30
N VAL A 67 -9.90 3.33 -5.30
CA VAL A 67 -10.58 2.92 -6.52
C VAL A 67 -12.00 3.49 -6.53
N GLY A 68 -12.22 4.45 -7.45
CA GLY A 68 -13.54 5.06 -7.63
C GLY A 68 -13.88 6.16 -6.61
N GLU A 69 -15.07 6.73 -6.79
CA GLU A 69 -15.54 7.90 -6.05
C GLU A 69 -15.84 7.60 -4.57
N GLU A 70 -16.33 6.39 -4.29
CA GLU A 70 -16.70 5.98 -2.92
C GLU A 70 -15.52 6.01 -1.96
N MET A 71 -14.37 5.46 -2.39
CA MET A 71 -13.16 5.45 -1.56
C MET A 71 -12.58 6.86 -1.39
N ASN A 72 -12.67 7.71 -2.42
CA ASN A 72 -12.31 9.11 -2.32
C ASN A 72 -13.17 9.84 -1.29
N LEU A 73 -14.49 9.68 -1.35
CA LEU A 73 -15.42 10.32 -0.40
C LEU A 73 -15.20 9.82 1.04
N LEU A 74 -14.91 8.53 1.21
CA LEU A 74 -14.57 7.96 2.52
C LEU A 74 -13.35 8.65 3.12
N LEU A 75 -12.25 8.72 2.38
CA LEU A 75 -11.01 9.34 2.83
C LEU A 75 -11.19 10.85 3.06
N GLN A 76 -11.89 11.56 2.18
CA GLN A 76 -12.20 12.98 2.37
C GLN A 76 -12.89 13.24 3.71
N ARG A 77 -13.90 12.42 4.06
CA ARG A 77 -14.60 12.51 5.36
C ARG A 77 -13.66 12.25 6.53
N CYS A 78 -12.79 11.25 6.43
CA CYS A 78 -11.84 10.92 7.48
C CYS A 78 -10.83 12.06 7.71
N PHE A 79 -10.26 12.63 6.65
CA PHE A 79 -9.35 13.76 6.75
C PHE A 79 -10.03 15.02 7.30
N SER A 80 -11.24 15.33 6.80
CA SER A 80 -12.01 16.49 7.28
C SER A 80 -12.45 16.35 8.76
N ALA A 81 -12.63 15.13 9.25
CA ALA A 81 -12.93 14.91 10.66
C ALA A 81 -11.74 15.25 11.58
N VAL A 82 -10.50 15.11 11.10
CA VAL A 82 -9.28 15.37 11.87
C VAL A 82 -8.73 16.78 11.62
N TRP A 83 -8.75 17.23 10.37
CA TRP A 83 -8.31 18.58 9.95
C TRP A 83 -9.43 19.26 9.14
N PRO A 84 -10.41 19.88 9.79
CA PRO A 84 -11.59 20.47 9.11
C PRO A 84 -11.27 21.54 8.07
N GLU A 85 -10.19 22.30 8.29
CA GLU A 85 -9.77 23.40 7.44
C GLU A 85 -8.77 22.98 6.35
N ALA A 86 -8.25 21.76 6.40
CA ALA A 86 -7.24 21.28 5.45
C ALA A 86 -7.88 20.87 4.12
N LYS A 87 -7.20 21.18 3.03
CA LYS A 87 -7.58 20.71 1.70
C LYS A 87 -6.87 19.39 1.41
N ALA A 88 -7.63 18.30 1.25
CA ALA A 88 -7.07 16.99 0.94
C ALA A 88 -7.21 16.68 -0.56
N GLU A 89 -6.10 16.33 -1.19
CA GLU A 89 -6.01 15.79 -2.55
C GLU A 89 -5.59 14.31 -2.46
N LEU A 90 -6.40 13.44 -3.06
CA LEU A 90 -6.29 11.99 -2.93
C LEU A 90 -5.96 11.36 -4.28
N TYR A 91 -4.91 10.55 -4.31
CA TYR A 91 -4.39 9.94 -5.52
C TYR A 91 -4.09 8.45 -5.30
N SER A 92 -4.11 7.67 -6.37
CA SER A 92 -3.59 6.30 -6.30
C SER A 92 -2.08 6.27 -6.11
N ASP A 93 -1.57 5.21 -5.53
CA ASP A 93 -0.14 4.95 -5.29
C ASP A 93 0.72 5.07 -6.56
N VAL A 94 0.25 4.55 -7.70
CA VAL A 94 0.96 4.68 -8.99
C VAL A 94 1.11 6.12 -9.48
N MET A 95 0.25 7.05 -9.02
CA MET A 95 0.43 8.47 -9.32
C MET A 95 1.68 9.02 -8.63
N ALA A 96 1.95 8.65 -7.37
CA ALA A 96 3.17 9.04 -6.68
C ALA A 96 4.41 8.55 -7.43
N SER A 97 4.39 7.30 -7.90
CA SER A 97 5.49 6.73 -8.69
C SER A 97 5.69 7.46 -10.00
N GLY A 98 4.61 7.79 -10.73
CA GLY A 98 4.68 8.58 -11.96
C GLY A 98 5.27 9.96 -11.72
N LEU A 99 4.79 10.67 -10.69
CA LEU A 99 5.28 11.99 -10.31
C LEU A 99 6.77 11.96 -9.91
N SER A 100 7.17 10.99 -9.11
CA SER A 100 8.55 10.89 -8.62
C SER A 100 9.56 10.54 -9.71
N LEU A 101 9.17 9.68 -10.67
CA LEU A 101 10.03 9.21 -11.75
C LEU A 101 10.13 10.20 -12.92
N PHE A 102 9.03 10.84 -13.26
CA PHE A 102 8.93 11.60 -14.51
C PHE A 102 8.62 13.10 -14.31
N GLY A 103 8.11 13.52 -13.17
CA GLY A 103 7.73 14.92 -12.94
C GLY A 103 6.72 15.40 -13.99
N LYS A 104 7.16 16.29 -14.91
CA LYS A 104 6.38 16.75 -16.08
C LYS A 104 6.59 15.90 -17.33
N GLY A 105 7.42 14.87 -17.26
CA GLY A 105 7.70 13.97 -18.39
C GLY A 105 6.67 12.85 -18.51
N ARG A 106 6.95 11.94 -19.44
CA ARG A 106 6.09 10.80 -19.77
C ARG A 106 6.85 9.49 -19.62
N GLY A 107 6.18 8.44 -19.11
CA GLY A 107 6.75 7.11 -19.01
C GLY A 107 5.80 6.09 -18.40
N ILE A 108 6.29 4.85 -18.28
CA ILE A 108 5.58 3.78 -17.59
C ILE A 108 6.15 3.69 -16.19
N ALA A 109 5.30 3.93 -15.19
CA ALA A 109 5.62 3.72 -13.78
C ALA A 109 5.09 2.36 -13.32
N CYS A 110 5.93 1.61 -12.60
CA CYS A 110 5.58 0.32 -12.02
C CYS A 110 5.91 0.32 -10.53
N ILE A 111 5.02 -0.26 -9.75
CA ILE A 111 5.21 -0.53 -8.32
C ILE A 111 5.30 -2.04 -8.14
N MET A 112 6.29 -2.50 -7.37
CA MET A 112 6.41 -3.87 -6.91
C MET A 112 6.70 -3.86 -5.40
N GLY A 113 5.75 -4.40 -4.63
CA GLY A 113 5.80 -4.52 -3.18
C GLY A 113 5.07 -5.78 -2.74
N THR A 114 4.19 -5.70 -1.75
CA THR A 114 3.25 -6.78 -1.39
C THR A 114 2.36 -7.15 -2.58
N GLY A 115 1.82 -6.15 -3.30
CA GLY A 115 1.16 -6.28 -4.60
C GLY A 115 1.99 -5.63 -5.71
N SER A 116 1.47 -5.62 -6.95
CA SER A 116 2.06 -4.90 -8.08
C SER A 116 1.03 -4.05 -8.80
N ASN A 117 1.51 -2.94 -9.41
CA ASN A 117 0.64 -2.05 -10.18
C ASN A 117 1.47 -1.31 -11.23
N SER A 118 0.85 -0.86 -12.31
CA SER A 118 1.53 -0.11 -13.35
C SER A 118 0.61 0.90 -14.04
N CYS A 119 1.20 1.97 -14.55
CA CYS A 119 0.47 2.96 -15.34
C CYS A 119 1.34 3.60 -16.43
N LEU A 120 0.68 4.10 -17.46
CA LEU A 120 1.26 5.09 -18.37
C LEU A 120 0.96 6.48 -17.81
N TYR A 121 2.01 7.15 -17.38
CA TYR A 121 1.97 8.49 -16.81
C TYR A 121 2.41 9.54 -17.85
N ASP A 122 1.81 10.74 -17.81
CA ASP A 122 2.18 11.88 -18.63
C ASP A 122 1.77 13.18 -17.93
N ASP A 123 2.74 14.02 -17.60
CA ASP A 123 2.57 15.38 -17.03
C ASP A 123 1.47 15.47 -15.96
N GLY A 124 1.60 14.73 -14.87
CA GLY A 124 0.65 14.72 -13.75
C GLY A 124 -0.63 13.92 -13.99
N LYS A 125 -0.73 13.14 -15.08
CA LYS A 125 -1.93 12.36 -15.40
C LYS A 125 -1.60 10.90 -15.66
N ILE A 126 -2.50 10.05 -15.22
CA ILE A 126 -2.51 8.63 -15.62
C ILE A 126 -3.35 8.51 -16.90
N LEU A 127 -2.69 8.22 -18.02
CA LEU A 127 -3.35 8.06 -19.32
C LEU A 127 -3.95 6.66 -19.49
N ALA A 128 -3.28 5.64 -18.94
CA ALA A 128 -3.74 4.26 -18.98
C ALA A 128 -3.15 3.49 -17.79
N LYS A 129 -3.86 2.47 -17.34
CA LYS A 129 -3.38 1.51 -16.34
C LYS A 129 -3.92 0.12 -16.64
N VAL A 130 -3.17 -0.90 -16.25
CA VAL A 130 -3.66 -2.27 -16.15
C VAL A 130 -4.23 -2.45 -14.74
N ASN A 131 -5.39 -3.08 -14.62
CA ASN A 131 -5.94 -3.38 -13.29
C ASN A 131 -5.05 -4.43 -12.62
N ALA A 132 -4.57 -4.14 -11.42
CA ALA A 132 -3.67 -5.02 -10.67
C ALA A 132 -4.29 -6.39 -10.33
N GLY A 133 -5.61 -6.45 -10.15
CA GLY A 133 -6.32 -7.69 -9.85
C GLY A 133 -6.19 -8.19 -8.41
N GLY A 134 -5.21 -7.69 -7.66
CA GLY A 134 -4.89 -8.12 -6.31
C GLY A 134 -4.24 -9.52 -6.28
N PHE A 135 -3.84 -9.98 -5.09
CA PHE A 135 -3.02 -11.19 -4.92
C PHE A 135 -3.69 -12.50 -5.40
N ILE A 136 -5.00 -12.50 -5.61
CA ILE A 136 -5.75 -13.67 -6.12
C ILE A 136 -5.73 -13.70 -7.64
N LEU A 137 -6.09 -12.58 -8.29
CA LEU A 137 -6.37 -12.52 -9.72
C LEU A 137 -5.24 -11.87 -10.54
N GLY A 138 -4.21 -11.32 -9.88
CA GLY A 138 -3.15 -10.55 -10.52
C GLY A 138 -1.95 -10.39 -9.61
N ASP A 139 -1.48 -9.14 -9.46
CA ASP A 139 -0.27 -8.75 -8.73
C ASP A 139 0.99 -9.47 -9.20
N GLU A 140 1.08 -9.76 -10.50
CA GLU A 140 2.17 -10.53 -11.11
C GLU A 140 3.54 -9.90 -10.77
N GLY A 141 4.48 -10.74 -10.36
CA GLY A 141 5.84 -10.36 -9.96
C GLY A 141 5.95 -9.68 -8.59
N SER A 142 4.84 -9.50 -7.87
CA SER A 142 4.86 -8.97 -6.50
C SER A 142 5.35 -9.99 -5.47
N GLY A 143 5.66 -9.54 -4.26
CA GLY A 143 6.00 -10.44 -3.15
C GLY A 143 4.90 -11.46 -2.86
N ALA A 144 3.63 -11.05 -2.84
CA ALA A 144 2.53 -11.98 -2.64
C ALA A 144 2.39 -13.00 -3.78
N TRP A 145 2.65 -12.58 -5.01
CA TRP A 145 2.64 -13.48 -6.17
C TRP A 145 3.75 -14.52 -6.07
N ILE A 146 4.99 -14.11 -5.76
CA ILE A 146 6.14 -15.01 -5.59
C ILE A 146 5.87 -15.98 -4.42
N GLY A 147 5.51 -15.48 -3.23
CA GLY A 147 5.24 -16.32 -2.07
C GLY A 147 4.08 -17.29 -2.26
N LYS A 148 3.05 -16.89 -3.03
CA LYS A 148 1.97 -17.80 -3.44
C LYS A 148 2.50 -18.97 -4.26
N HIS A 149 3.38 -18.74 -5.22
CA HIS A 149 3.96 -19.80 -6.05
C HIS A 149 4.90 -20.68 -5.21
N LEU A 150 5.72 -20.13 -4.34
CA LEU A 150 6.55 -20.89 -3.39
C LEU A 150 5.71 -21.84 -2.53
N LEU A 151 4.63 -21.33 -1.93
CA LEU A 151 3.72 -22.17 -1.12
C LEU A 151 2.98 -23.20 -1.97
N MET A 152 2.59 -22.89 -3.19
CA MET A 152 1.95 -23.85 -4.09
C MET A 152 2.88 -25.02 -4.39
N ASP A 153 4.15 -24.74 -4.71
CA ASP A 153 5.14 -25.76 -5.02
C ASP A 153 5.50 -26.59 -3.77
N TYR A 154 5.64 -25.94 -2.61
CA TYR A 154 5.84 -26.60 -1.32
C TYR A 154 4.70 -27.58 -0.98
N VAL A 155 3.46 -27.09 -1.01
CA VAL A 155 2.27 -27.89 -0.64
C VAL A 155 2.05 -29.08 -1.60
N LYS A 156 2.39 -28.90 -2.89
CA LYS A 156 2.29 -29.97 -3.90
C LYS A 156 3.48 -30.92 -3.92
N GLY A 157 4.53 -30.63 -3.16
CA GLY A 157 5.75 -31.45 -3.14
C GLY A 157 6.55 -31.43 -4.45
N ILE A 158 6.46 -30.34 -5.21
CA ILE A 158 7.15 -30.15 -6.49
C ILE A 158 8.27 -29.10 -6.43
N MET A 159 8.51 -28.52 -5.26
CA MET A 159 9.61 -27.57 -5.05
C MET A 159 10.96 -28.29 -5.31
N PRO A 160 11.91 -27.65 -6.03
CA PRO A 160 13.25 -28.18 -6.22
C PRO A 160 13.94 -28.49 -4.88
N ALA A 161 14.68 -29.60 -4.79
CA ALA A 161 15.21 -30.11 -3.51
C ALA A 161 16.15 -29.12 -2.81
N ASP A 162 16.91 -28.33 -3.55
CA ASP A 162 17.80 -27.32 -2.98
C ASP A 162 17.02 -26.18 -2.35
N LEU A 163 16.03 -25.64 -3.05
CA LEU A 163 15.13 -24.61 -2.57
C LEU A 163 14.28 -25.11 -1.38
N LEU A 164 13.79 -26.36 -1.45
CA LEU A 164 13.03 -26.96 -0.36
C LEU A 164 13.82 -26.98 0.95
N ARG A 165 15.10 -27.38 0.91
CA ARG A 165 15.96 -27.39 2.10
C ARG A 165 16.15 -26.00 2.71
N GLU A 166 16.37 -24.98 1.89
CA GLU A 166 16.50 -23.60 2.33
C GLU A 166 15.17 -23.08 2.91
N PHE A 167 14.07 -23.35 2.21
CA PHE A 167 12.74 -22.93 2.61
C PHE A 167 12.29 -23.57 3.94
N GLU A 168 12.54 -24.87 4.15
CA GLU A 168 12.23 -25.57 5.42
C GLU A 168 13.16 -25.17 6.56
N ALA A 169 14.36 -24.70 6.27
CA ALA A 169 15.28 -24.20 7.29
C ALA A 169 14.86 -22.82 7.82
N GLU A 170 14.23 -22.01 6.97
CA GLU A 170 13.78 -20.66 7.33
C GLU A 170 12.34 -20.62 7.86
N TYR A 171 11.45 -21.44 7.30
CA TYR A 171 10.02 -21.43 7.62
C TYR A 171 9.58 -22.75 8.22
N GLU A 172 9.14 -22.71 9.49
CA GLU A 172 8.51 -23.85 10.15
C GLU A 172 7.07 -24.05 9.66
N LEU A 173 6.90 -24.69 8.52
CA LEU A 173 5.61 -24.86 7.83
C LEU A 173 5.04 -26.28 8.01
N SER A 174 3.73 -26.35 7.92
CA SER A 174 2.95 -27.58 7.75
C SER A 174 1.69 -27.24 6.96
N TYR A 175 1.11 -28.21 6.27
CA TYR A 175 -0.10 -27.98 5.48
C TYR A 175 -1.24 -27.28 6.27
N PRO A 176 -1.59 -27.73 7.52
CA PRO A 176 -2.61 -27.01 8.30
C PRO A 176 -2.23 -25.57 8.64
N LYS A 177 -0.93 -25.31 8.89
CA LYS A 177 -0.41 -23.97 9.20
C LYS A 177 -0.53 -23.04 8.00
N VAL A 178 -0.15 -23.53 6.81
CA VAL A 178 -0.30 -22.80 5.53
C VAL A 178 -1.76 -22.46 5.27
N VAL A 179 -2.66 -23.44 5.39
CA VAL A 179 -4.11 -23.22 5.18
C VAL A 179 -4.65 -22.18 6.16
N SER A 180 -4.26 -22.24 7.44
CA SER A 180 -4.69 -21.23 8.41
C SER A 180 -4.20 -19.84 8.05
N LYS A 181 -2.92 -19.68 7.70
CA LYS A 181 -2.31 -18.39 7.35
C LYS A 181 -2.91 -17.75 6.10
N VAL A 182 -3.20 -18.55 5.09
CA VAL A 182 -3.69 -18.04 3.79
C VAL A 182 -5.21 -17.79 3.81
N TYR A 183 -5.99 -18.62 4.50
CA TYR A 183 -7.46 -18.59 4.38
C TYR A 183 -8.22 -18.08 5.61
N LYS A 184 -7.54 -17.95 6.78
CA LYS A 184 -8.22 -17.58 8.03
C LYS A 184 -7.69 -16.30 8.66
N GLU A 185 -6.52 -15.80 8.23
CA GLU A 185 -5.96 -14.57 8.76
C GLU A 185 -6.38 -13.35 7.96
N GLU A 186 -6.36 -12.18 8.60
CA GLU A 186 -6.85 -10.93 8.02
C GLU A 186 -5.95 -10.38 6.89
N ARG A 187 -4.68 -10.80 6.80
CA ARG A 187 -3.69 -10.24 5.86
C ARG A 187 -2.96 -11.31 5.05
N PRO A 188 -3.66 -12.14 4.29
CA PRO A 188 -3.02 -13.24 3.55
C PRO A 188 -1.98 -12.76 2.52
N ALA A 189 -2.22 -11.64 1.85
CA ALA A 189 -1.26 -11.08 0.90
C ALA A 189 0.06 -10.65 1.57
N ALA A 190 0.00 -10.06 2.76
CA ALA A 190 1.20 -9.69 3.53
C ALA A 190 1.97 -10.92 4.00
N TYR A 191 1.28 -11.98 4.44
CA TYR A 191 1.89 -13.25 4.77
C TYR A 191 2.59 -13.88 3.56
N LEU A 192 1.91 -13.94 2.41
CA LEU A 192 2.53 -14.45 1.19
C LEU A 192 3.78 -13.65 0.81
N ALA A 193 3.70 -12.32 0.87
CA ALA A 193 4.83 -11.46 0.55
C ALA A 193 6.00 -11.55 1.55
N SER A 194 5.81 -12.12 2.73
CA SER A 194 6.89 -12.33 3.70
C SER A 194 7.70 -13.61 3.46
N LEU A 195 7.36 -14.39 2.44
CA LEU A 195 7.99 -15.67 2.10
C LEU A 195 9.04 -15.56 0.97
N ASN A 196 9.49 -14.36 0.63
CA ASN A 196 10.49 -14.11 -0.42
C ASN A 196 11.69 -13.32 0.09
#